data_3b91b798f37254f6fe9fd8c020e6bb61
#
_entry.id   3b91b798f37254f6fe9fd8c020e6bb61
#
_cell.length_a   1.000
_cell.length_b   1.000
_cell.length_c   1.000
_cell.angle_alpha   90.00
_cell.angle_beta   90.00
_cell.angle_gamma   90.00
#
_symmetry.space_group_name_H-M   'P 1'
#
loop_
_entity.id
_entity.type
_entity.pdbx_description
1 polymer ?
#
loop_
_entity_poly.entity_id
_entity_poly.type
_entity_poly.pdbx_seq_one_letter_code
_entity_poly.pdbx_strand_id
1 'polypeptide(L)'
;MVFAVLRVFDALNDPLMGLLVDNTRSRHGRFKPPMALGALAGGACYLVLFADFGLRDYWFVAVFAIAYILWDIFYGLNDIAYWSMLPSLSVEQKTREKMGAFARICANIGMFSIMVGWEPITSGMGNTPKAWFTVALAVTILMLLFQLFTLFGVRERKDMFRREEEKTTLRGMWEVLTKNDQLLWTTLAMSLFNIGYMSTTTMAIYYMQYVYGNKDMYAVLAAVVGMAQLLALVIFQSFSKRMPREKLYLLATILVMIGYAIFFFAEVSIILIAVGALFIFIGQAFIQLLMLMFLEDTIEYGQWKNGKRSESITLSVQPLINKIGGAVSMGITSLMLVWSGIKVGETAAESISASGQFTVKLMMIVLPVVFILAGYIIYRCKFKIDKEMYDRIISDLRVRGELHAEPADVVEVTETVRVKITKE
;
A
#
# COMPACT_ATOMS: atom_id res chain seq x y z
N MET A 1 -15.54 -18.37 9.94
CA MET A 1 -16.59 -17.35 10.13
C MET A 1 -16.04 -16.09 10.85
N VAL A 2 -15.35 -16.21 12.00
CA VAL A 2 -14.77 -15.05 12.73
C VAL A 2 -13.90 -14.16 11.86
N PHE A 3 -12.95 -14.71 11.12
CA PHE A 3 -12.08 -13.92 10.23
C PHE A 3 -12.83 -13.13 9.13
N ALA A 4 -13.96 -13.63 8.63
CA ALA A 4 -14.74 -12.91 7.63
C ALA A 4 -15.39 -11.65 8.24
N VAL A 5 -15.91 -11.76 9.46
CA VAL A 5 -16.48 -10.61 10.20
C VAL A 5 -15.38 -9.59 10.53
N LEU A 6 -14.22 -10.06 10.98
CA LEU A 6 -13.07 -9.18 11.27
C LEU A 6 -12.60 -8.42 10.02
N ARG A 7 -12.61 -9.05 8.84
CA ARG A 7 -12.24 -8.38 7.57
C ARG A 7 -13.21 -7.27 7.16
N VAL A 8 -14.51 -7.41 7.44
CA VAL A 8 -15.49 -6.35 7.20
C VAL A 8 -15.23 -5.17 8.15
N PHE A 9 -14.95 -5.47 9.41
CA PHE A 9 -14.58 -4.45 10.39
C PHE A 9 -13.30 -3.71 9.95
N ASP A 10 -12.25 -4.44 9.57
CA ASP A 10 -10.98 -3.88 9.09
C ASP A 10 -11.20 -2.85 7.95
N ALA A 11 -12.08 -3.15 7.00
CA ALA A 11 -12.34 -2.27 5.87
C ALA A 11 -13.04 -0.96 6.27
N LEU A 12 -13.87 -0.99 7.32
CA LEU A 12 -14.61 0.18 7.81
C LEU A 12 -13.76 1.01 8.79
N ASN A 13 -12.80 0.40 9.46
CA ASN A 13 -11.96 1.05 10.47
C ASN A 13 -11.03 2.12 9.87
N ASP A 14 -10.44 1.89 8.71
CA ASP A 14 -9.42 2.76 8.14
C ASP A 14 -9.90 4.21 7.89
N PRO A 15 -11.07 4.46 7.26
CA PRO A 15 -11.58 5.82 7.11
C PRO A 15 -11.87 6.51 8.44
N LEU A 16 -12.28 5.75 9.49
CA LEU A 16 -12.49 6.29 10.83
C LEU A 16 -11.18 6.71 11.49
N MET A 17 -10.12 5.92 11.31
CA MET A 17 -8.77 6.28 11.78
C MET A 17 -8.24 7.51 11.05
N GLY A 18 -8.49 7.63 9.74
CA GLY A 18 -8.19 8.83 8.97
C GLY A 18 -8.88 10.07 9.55
N LEU A 19 -10.17 9.96 9.90
CA LEU A 19 -10.93 11.02 10.54
C LEU A 19 -10.34 11.41 11.92
N LEU A 20 -9.94 10.42 12.72
CA LEU A 20 -9.31 10.66 14.02
C LEU A 20 -7.98 11.41 13.87
N VAL A 21 -7.15 11.01 12.95
CA VAL A 21 -5.87 11.66 12.66
C VAL A 21 -6.10 13.09 12.16
N ASP A 22 -7.06 13.30 11.26
CA ASP A 22 -7.39 14.61 10.72
C ASP A 22 -7.93 15.59 11.80
N ASN A 23 -8.60 15.10 12.81
CA ASN A 23 -9.09 15.90 13.93
C ASN A 23 -8.11 16.03 15.10
N THR A 24 -6.96 15.36 15.06
CA THR A 24 -5.97 15.41 16.14
C THR A 24 -5.29 16.78 16.15
N ARG A 25 -5.34 17.45 17.30
CA ARG A 25 -4.69 18.75 17.54
C ARG A 25 -3.81 18.63 18.79
N SER A 26 -2.51 18.78 18.62
CA SER A 26 -1.55 18.69 19.72
C SER A 26 -0.41 19.67 19.56
N ARG A 27 0.18 20.04 20.71
CA ARG A 27 1.44 20.82 20.77
C ARG A 27 2.62 20.10 20.09
N HIS A 28 2.57 18.76 20.00
CA HIS A 28 3.63 17.93 19.37
C HIS A 28 3.40 17.68 17.87
N GLY A 29 2.36 18.27 17.28
CA GLY A 29 1.96 18.06 15.90
C GLY A 29 0.64 17.30 15.81
N ARG A 30 0.23 16.99 14.57
CA ARG A 30 -1.03 16.33 14.25
C ARG A 30 -0.84 14.82 14.13
N PHE A 31 0.26 14.39 13.52
CA PHE A 31 0.49 12.99 13.17
C PHE A 31 1.25 12.22 14.26
N LYS A 32 2.18 12.86 14.97
CA LYS A 32 2.99 12.19 15.99
C LYS A 32 2.22 11.59 17.17
N PRO A 33 1.21 12.26 17.78
CA PRO A 33 0.49 11.68 18.90
C PRO A 33 -0.32 10.42 18.54
N PRO A 34 -1.14 10.39 17.43
CA PRO A 34 -1.80 9.16 17.01
C PRO A 34 -0.81 8.06 16.64
N MET A 35 0.33 8.40 16.01
CA MET A 35 1.38 7.47 15.68
C MET A 35 2.01 6.83 16.93
N ALA A 36 2.32 7.61 17.96
CA ALA A 36 2.86 7.11 19.21
C ALA A 36 1.86 6.22 19.97
N LEU A 37 0.60 6.66 20.06
CA LEU A 37 -0.47 5.88 20.67
C LEU A 37 -0.70 4.56 19.93
N GLY A 38 -0.78 4.62 18.60
CA GLY A 38 -0.98 3.45 17.75
C GLY A 38 0.16 2.44 17.88
N ALA A 39 1.41 2.90 17.92
CA ALA A 39 2.58 2.03 18.10
C ALA A 39 2.59 1.35 19.47
N LEU A 40 2.37 2.09 20.55
CA LEU A 40 2.43 1.56 21.91
C LEU A 40 1.26 0.62 22.20
N ALA A 41 0.02 1.08 21.96
CA ALA A 41 -1.17 0.27 22.22
C ALA A 41 -1.29 -0.90 21.23
N GLY A 42 -0.97 -0.68 19.94
CA GLY A 42 -0.94 -1.73 18.94
C GLY A 42 0.11 -2.80 19.24
N GLY A 43 1.31 -2.41 19.66
CA GLY A 43 2.35 -3.33 20.11
C GLY A 43 1.92 -4.15 21.32
N ALA A 44 1.25 -3.55 22.31
CA ALA A 44 0.72 -4.26 23.45
C ALA A 44 -0.37 -5.28 23.04
N CYS A 45 -1.33 -4.88 22.21
CA CYS A 45 -2.36 -5.79 21.68
C CYS A 45 -1.75 -6.94 20.84
N TYR A 46 -0.71 -6.63 20.05
CA TYR A 46 0.01 -7.64 19.28
C TYR A 46 0.64 -8.71 20.19
N LEU A 47 1.25 -8.31 21.30
CA LEU A 47 1.80 -9.26 22.28
C LEU A 47 0.72 -10.11 22.92
N VAL A 48 -0.47 -9.57 23.17
CA VAL A 48 -1.61 -10.35 23.69
C VAL A 48 -2.03 -11.43 22.70
N LEU A 49 -1.96 -11.21 21.38
CA LEU A 49 -2.27 -12.23 20.37
C LEU A 49 -1.35 -13.44 20.41
N PHE A 50 -0.11 -13.27 20.86
CA PHE A 50 0.89 -14.34 20.96
C PHE A 50 1.08 -14.89 22.39
N ALA A 51 0.41 -14.28 23.38
CA ALA A 51 0.50 -14.73 24.76
C ALA A 51 -0.36 -15.97 24.99
N ASP A 52 0.22 -16.98 25.62
CA ASP A 52 -0.51 -18.18 26.04
C ASP A 52 -1.11 -17.97 27.44
N PHE A 53 -2.41 -17.70 27.49
CA PHE A 53 -3.17 -17.53 28.73
C PHE A 53 -3.77 -18.86 29.24
N GLY A 54 -3.47 -19.98 28.59
CA GLY A 54 -4.07 -21.28 28.92
C GLY A 54 -5.59 -21.35 28.63
N LEU A 55 -6.12 -20.39 27.87
CA LEU A 55 -7.53 -20.34 27.49
C LEU A 55 -7.82 -21.40 26.42
N ARG A 56 -9.03 -21.98 26.47
CA ARG A 56 -9.49 -22.96 25.48
C ARG A 56 -10.87 -22.58 24.96
N ASP A 57 -11.24 -23.17 23.82
CA ASP A 57 -12.56 -23.09 23.21
C ASP A 57 -13.04 -21.65 22.96
N TYR A 58 -14.27 -21.34 23.38
CA TYR A 58 -14.92 -20.05 23.13
C TYR A 58 -14.20 -18.88 23.78
N TRP A 59 -13.60 -19.06 24.94
CA TRP A 59 -12.87 -17.98 25.65
C TRP A 59 -11.60 -17.59 24.91
N PHE A 60 -10.88 -18.57 24.35
CA PHE A 60 -9.73 -18.28 23.48
C PHE A 60 -10.16 -17.45 22.26
N VAL A 61 -11.24 -17.88 21.57
CA VAL A 61 -11.74 -17.19 20.38
C VAL A 61 -12.20 -15.76 20.73
N ALA A 62 -12.87 -15.58 21.87
CA ALA A 62 -13.34 -14.25 22.29
C ALA A 62 -12.17 -13.30 22.58
N VAL A 63 -11.19 -13.73 23.39
CA VAL A 63 -10.01 -12.92 23.73
C VAL A 63 -9.19 -12.62 22.46
N PHE A 64 -8.97 -13.62 21.60
CA PHE A 64 -8.29 -13.43 20.32
C PHE A 64 -8.99 -12.40 19.42
N ALA A 65 -10.31 -12.52 19.27
CA ALA A 65 -11.09 -11.60 18.43
C ALA A 65 -11.03 -10.16 18.96
N ILE A 66 -11.16 -9.97 20.28
CA ILE A 66 -11.06 -8.63 20.89
C ILE A 66 -9.66 -8.06 20.74
N ALA A 67 -8.61 -8.86 21.03
CA ALA A 67 -7.22 -8.44 20.87
C ALA A 67 -6.89 -8.09 19.41
N TYR A 68 -7.42 -8.86 18.45
CA TYR A 68 -7.22 -8.60 17.01
C TYR A 68 -7.90 -7.29 16.59
N ILE A 69 -9.15 -7.05 17.00
CA ILE A 69 -9.88 -5.80 16.70
C ILE A 69 -9.11 -4.59 17.26
N LEU A 70 -8.68 -4.66 18.51
CA LEU A 70 -7.94 -3.58 19.14
C LEU A 70 -6.58 -3.36 18.44
N TRP A 71 -5.89 -4.44 18.09
CA TRP A 71 -4.64 -4.35 17.32
C TRP A 71 -4.87 -3.69 15.97
N ASP A 72 -5.90 -4.06 15.23
CA ASP A 72 -6.21 -3.47 13.91
C ASP A 72 -6.52 -1.97 14.02
N ILE A 73 -7.29 -1.55 15.03
CA ILE A 73 -7.59 -0.13 15.31
C ILE A 73 -6.29 0.66 15.54
N PHE A 74 -5.42 0.18 16.42
CA PHE A 74 -4.21 0.90 16.77
C PHE A 74 -3.15 0.82 15.67
N TYR A 75 -3.07 -0.30 14.96
CA TYR A 75 -2.22 -0.44 13.79
C TYR A 75 -2.64 0.53 12.69
N GLY A 76 -3.93 0.56 12.34
CA GLY A 76 -4.50 1.49 11.36
C GLY A 76 -4.25 2.95 11.75
N LEU A 77 -4.40 3.29 13.02
CA LEU A 77 -4.12 4.64 13.53
C LEU A 77 -2.64 5.04 13.33
N ASN A 78 -1.71 4.13 13.61
CA ASN A 78 -0.28 4.35 13.38
C ASN A 78 0.05 4.48 11.89
N ASP A 79 -0.41 3.52 11.08
CA ASP A 79 -0.12 3.44 9.64
C ASP A 79 -0.65 4.66 8.89
N ILE A 80 -1.92 5.03 9.11
CA ILE A 80 -2.53 6.18 8.47
C ILE A 80 -1.85 7.48 8.90
N ALA A 81 -1.50 7.64 10.17
CA ALA A 81 -0.79 8.82 10.65
C ALA A 81 0.62 8.92 10.03
N TYR A 82 1.32 7.80 9.88
CA TYR A 82 2.65 7.74 9.26
C TYR A 82 2.62 8.16 7.78
N TRP A 83 1.75 7.53 6.99
CA TRP A 83 1.64 7.85 5.56
C TRP A 83 1.09 9.26 5.32
N SER A 84 0.16 9.72 6.16
CA SER A 84 -0.41 11.07 6.07
C SER A 84 0.58 12.18 6.43
N MET A 85 1.62 11.87 7.20
CA MET A 85 2.68 12.82 7.51
C MET A 85 3.55 13.12 6.28
N LEU A 86 3.74 12.16 5.37
CA LEU A 86 4.68 12.27 4.25
C LEU A 86 4.36 13.45 3.31
N PRO A 87 3.12 13.62 2.78
CA PRO A 87 2.80 14.79 1.95
C PRO A 87 2.81 16.12 2.70
N SER A 88 2.76 16.11 4.04
CA SER A 88 2.86 17.32 4.85
C SER A 88 4.30 17.77 5.10
N LEU A 89 5.30 16.98 4.72
CA LEU A 89 6.72 17.32 4.91
C LEU A 89 7.30 18.15 3.77
N SER A 90 6.78 18.06 2.56
CA SER A 90 7.23 18.83 1.39
C SER A 90 6.10 19.03 0.37
N VAL A 91 6.11 20.14 -0.34
CA VAL A 91 5.25 20.41 -1.51
C VAL A 91 5.89 19.99 -2.83
N GLU A 92 7.21 19.77 -2.84
CA GLU A 92 7.92 19.35 -4.04
C GLU A 92 7.67 17.88 -4.34
N GLN A 93 7.05 17.58 -5.50
CA GLN A 93 6.73 16.22 -5.92
C GLN A 93 7.94 15.27 -5.93
N LYS A 94 9.08 15.73 -6.45
CA LYS A 94 10.31 14.92 -6.51
C LYS A 94 10.85 14.54 -5.13
N THR A 95 10.73 15.44 -4.16
CA THR A 95 11.13 15.17 -2.77
C THR A 95 10.18 14.17 -2.12
N ARG A 96 8.86 14.27 -2.35
CA ARG A 96 7.88 13.27 -1.92
C ARG A 96 8.14 11.90 -2.53
N GLU A 97 8.44 11.84 -3.85
CA GLU A 97 8.79 10.61 -4.53
C GLU A 97 9.99 9.90 -3.89
N LYS A 98 11.04 10.64 -3.56
CA LYS A 98 12.21 10.08 -2.87
C LYS A 98 11.87 9.56 -1.48
N MET A 99 11.10 10.34 -0.70
CA MET A 99 10.67 9.93 0.64
C MET A 99 9.77 8.71 0.59
N GLY A 100 8.77 8.69 -0.29
CA GLY A 100 7.85 7.57 -0.47
C GLY A 100 8.57 6.29 -0.93
N ALA A 101 9.48 6.41 -1.91
CA ALA A 101 10.28 5.28 -2.37
C ALA A 101 11.19 4.73 -1.26
N PHE A 102 11.85 5.58 -0.49
CA PHE A 102 12.68 5.17 0.64
C PHE A 102 11.85 4.47 1.72
N ALA A 103 10.71 5.06 2.11
CA ALA A 103 9.81 4.46 3.08
C ALA A 103 9.33 3.08 2.63
N ARG A 104 9.00 2.91 1.33
CA ARG A 104 8.57 1.63 0.76
C ARG A 104 9.70 0.60 0.73
N ILE A 105 10.94 1.01 0.44
CA ILE A 105 12.11 0.11 0.52
C ILE A 105 12.27 -0.42 1.95
N CYS A 106 12.24 0.46 2.95
CA CYS A 106 12.34 0.06 4.36
C CYS A 106 11.20 -0.88 4.77
N ALA A 107 9.97 -0.59 4.36
CA ALA A 107 8.81 -1.44 4.63
C ALA A 107 8.96 -2.84 4.03
N ASN A 108 9.43 -2.94 2.77
CA ASN A 108 9.66 -4.23 2.13
C ASN A 108 10.80 -5.01 2.78
N ILE A 109 11.91 -4.35 3.14
CA ILE A 109 13.01 -5.01 3.87
C ILE A 109 12.48 -5.61 5.18
N GLY A 110 11.70 -4.83 5.95
CA GLY A 110 11.08 -5.32 7.19
C GLY A 110 10.16 -6.51 6.95
N MET A 111 9.25 -6.40 5.97
CA MET A 111 8.32 -7.47 5.63
C MET A 111 9.04 -8.77 5.23
N PHE A 112 10.02 -8.69 4.32
CA PHE A 112 10.77 -9.88 3.91
C PHE A 112 11.64 -10.45 5.02
N SER A 113 12.24 -9.61 5.87
CA SER A 113 13.01 -10.09 7.03
C SER A 113 12.14 -10.93 7.97
N ILE A 114 10.90 -10.50 8.21
CA ILE A 114 9.95 -11.26 9.03
C ILE A 114 9.49 -12.52 8.30
N MET A 115 9.11 -12.44 7.02
CA MET A 115 8.65 -13.61 6.25
C MET A 115 9.70 -14.73 6.21
N VAL A 116 10.96 -14.37 6.01
CA VAL A 116 12.07 -15.35 5.90
C VAL A 116 12.56 -15.79 7.27
N GLY A 117 12.61 -14.89 8.25
CA GLY A 117 13.24 -15.15 9.55
C GLY A 117 12.32 -15.80 10.58
N TRP A 118 11.01 -15.59 10.51
CA TRP A 118 10.07 -15.99 11.55
C TRP A 118 10.07 -17.49 11.81
N GLU A 119 9.82 -18.29 10.80
CA GLU A 119 9.70 -19.74 10.92
C GLU A 119 11.02 -20.42 11.32
N PRO A 120 12.18 -20.13 10.69
CA PRO A 120 13.45 -20.73 11.12
C PRO A 120 13.83 -20.39 12.57
N ILE A 121 13.55 -19.16 13.02
CA ILE A 121 13.87 -18.73 14.39
C ILE A 121 12.97 -19.47 15.40
N THR A 122 11.64 -19.51 15.15
CA THR A 122 10.71 -20.20 16.05
C THR A 122 10.94 -21.71 16.08
N SER A 123 11.24 -22.31 14.93
CA SER A 123 11.59 -23.74 14.82
C SER A 123 12.90 -24.06 15.54
N GLY A 124 13.93 -23.22 15.39
CA GLY A 124 15.19 -23.34 16.12
C GLY A 124 15.04 -23.24 17.64
N MET A 125 13.99 -22.56 18.13
CA MET A 125 13.62 -22.45 19.54
C MET A 125 12.64 -23.56 20.00
N GLY A 126 12.39 -24.59 19.17
CA GLY A 126 11.54 -25.73 19.50
C GLY A 126 10.05 -25.53 19.20
N ASN A 127 9.67 -24.50 18.45
CA ASN A 127 8.30 -24.20 17.98
C ASN A 127 7.23 -24.20 19.09
N THR A 128 7.59 -23.73 20.28
CA THR A 128 6.72 -23.68 21.46
C THR A 128 5.95 -22.33 21.49
N PRO A 129 4.80 -22.23 22.21
CA PRO A 129 4.11 -20.95 22.42
C PRO A 129 5.04 -19.86 23.00
N LYS A 130 5.99 -20.24 23.87
CA LYS A 130 7.01 -19.33 24.40
C LYS A 130 7.97 -18.83 23.31
N ALA A 131 8.37 -19.69 22.37
CA ALA A 131 9.21 -19.29 21.25
C ALA A 131 8.51 -18.24 20.37
N TRP A 132 7.24 -18.47 20.05
CA TRP A 132 6.40 -17.54 19.27
C TRP A 132 6.24 -16.19 19.99
N PHE A 133 5.94 -16.21 21.29
CA PHE A 133 5.85 -14.98 22.08
C PHE A 133 7.19 -14.23 22.15
N THR A 134 8.31 -14.94 22.29
CA THR A 134 9.64 -14.31 22.36
C THR A 134 10.00 -13.61 21.05
N VAL A 135 9.71 -14.23 19.90
CA VAL A 135 9.91 -13.61 18.59
C VAL A 135 8.98 -12.40 18.40
N ALA A 136 7.71 -12.53 18.78
CA ALA A 136 6.76 -11.41 18.74
C ALA A 136 7.22 -10.23 19.63
N LEU A 137 7.74 -10.52 20.81
CA LEU A 137 8.30 -9.50 21.72
C LEU A 137 9.52 -8.79 21.11
N ALA A 138 10.45 -9.54 20.54
CA ALA A 138 11.64 -8.99 19.88
C ALA A 138 11.26 -8.09 18.71
N VAL A 139 10.30 -8.50 17.87
CA VAL A 139 9.78 -7.73 16.75
C VAL A 139 9.08 -6.46 17.25
N THR A 140 8.28 -6.55 18.31
CA THR A 140 7.60 -5.39 18.91
C THR A 140 8.60 -4.37 19.45
N ILE A 141 9.63 -4.82 20.17
CA ILE A 141 10.69 -3.94 20.68
C ILE A 141 11.42 -3.25 19.51
N LEU A 142 11.78 -4.00 18.47
CA LEU A 142 12.43 -3.45 17.29
C LEU A 142 11.55 -2.41 16.59
N MET A 143 10.24 -2.71 16.41
CA MET A 143 9.26 -1.77 15.86
C MET A 143 9.21 -0.47 16.68
N LEU A 144 9.11 -0.57 18.01
CA LEU A 144 9.07 0.59 18.89
C LEU A 144 10.35 1.41 18.82
N LEU A 145 11.53 0.77 18.77
CA LEU A 145 12.81 1.45 18.61
C LEU A 145 12.86 2.24 17.29
N PHE A 146 12.47 1.63 16.16
CA PHE A 146 12.41 2.34 14.89
C PHE A 146 11.37 3.46 14.88
N GLN A 147 10.24 3.26 15.57
CA GLN A 147 9.23 4.30 15.73
C GLN A 147 9.77 5.55 16.44
N LEU A 148 10.69 5.39 17.41
CA LEU A 148 11.33 6.52 18.08
C LEU A 148 12.13 7.40 17.10
N PHE A 149 12.81 6.81 16.10
CA PHE A 149 13.48 7.61 15.07
C PHE A 149 12.52 8.50 14.30
N THR A 150 11.33 8.00 13.98
CA THR A 150 10.29 8.81 13.32
C THR A 150 9.77 9.91 14.25
N LEU A 151 9.46 9.57 15.49
CA LEU A 151 8.87 10.51 16.45
C LEU A 151 9.82 11.65 16.83
N PHE A 152 11.11 11.37 16.97
CA PHE A 152 12.11 12.36 17.39
C PHE A 152 12.90 12.93 16.22
N GLY A 153 13.18 12.14 15.18
CA GLY A 153 14.00 12.55 14.04
C GLY A 153 13.27 13.41 13.02
N VAL A 154 11.98 13.18 12.79
CA VAL A 154 11.19 13.94 11.83
C VAL A 154 10.59 15.17 12.50
N ARG A 155 10.70 16.34 11.88
CA ARG A 155 10.02 17.56 12.33
C ARG A 155 8.78 17.81 11.48
N GLU A 156 7.62 17.75 12.11
CA GLU A 156 6.36 18.06 11.48
C GLU A 156 6.26 19.58 11.24
N ARG A 157 6.12 19.98 9.96
CA ARG A 157 6.00 21.39 9.59
C ARG A 157 4.56 21.84 9.82
N LYS A 158 4.35 22.65 10.86
CA LYS A 158 3.02 23.16 11.24
C LYS A 158 2.55 24.31 10.35
N ASP A 159 3.49 25.01 9.72
CA ASP A 159 3.26 26.30 9.07
C ASP A 159 3.10 26.20 7.54
N MET A 160 3.39 25.04 6.94
CA MET A 160 3.42 24.88 5.48
C MET A 160 2.04 24.97 4.84
N PHE A 161 1.00 24.52 5.54
CA PHE A 161 -0.38 24.55 5.04
C PHE A 161 -1.28 25.29 6.03
N ARG A 162 -2.02 26.29 5.56
CA ARG A 162 -3.05 26.94 6.35
C ARG A 162 -4.19 25.95 6.56
N ARG A 163 -4.51 25.66 7.82
CA ARG A 163 -5.55 24.69 8.19
C ARG A 163 -6.81 25.43 8.58
N GLU A 164 -7.95 24.98 8.06
CA GLU A 164 -9.23 25.40 8.61
C GLU A 164 -9.38 24.85 10.03
N GLU A 165 -9.96 25.67 10.92
CA GLU A 165 -10.18 25.31 12.34
C GLU A 165 -11.33 24.33 12.56
N GLU A 166 -12.15 24.08 11.53
CA GLU A 166 -13.33 23.21 11.64
C GLU A 166 -12.94 21.74 11.77
N LYS A 167 -13.57 21.06 12.72
CA LYS A 167 -13.43 19.61 12.89
C LYS A 167 -14.08 18.87 11.71
N THR A 168 -13.39 17.91 11.17
CA THR A 168 -13.95 17.03 10.16
C THR A 168 -14.96 16.06 10.81
N THR A 169 -16.18 16.04 10.29
CA THR A 169 -17.25 15.14 10.74
C THR A 169 -17.36 13.93 9.81
N LEU A 170 -18.10 12.89 10.20
CA LEU A 170 -18.40 11.75 9.32
C LEU A 170 -19.05 12.18 8.00
N ARG A 171 -19.94 13.19 8.06
CA ARG A 171 -20.54 13.77 6.86
C ARG A 171 -19.48 14.47 6.00
N GLY A 172 -18.60 15.24 6.64
CA GLY A 172 -17.48 15.91 5.97
C GLY A 172 -16.52 14.90 5.31
N MET A 173 -16.24 13.77 5.99
CA MET A 173 -15.47 12.68 5.41
C MET A 173 -16.12 12.14 4.11
N TRP A 174 -17.42 11.87 4.16
CA TRP A 174 -18.16 11.42 2.96
C TRP A 174 -18.15 12.46 1.86
N GLU A 175 -18.25 13.74 2.21
CA GLU A 175 -18.13 14.84 1.24
C GLU A 175 -16.73 14.92 0.61
N VAL A 176 -15.66 14.74 1.38
CA VAL A 176 -14.28 14.69 0.84
C VAL A 176 -14.15 13.56 -0.17
N LEU A 177 -14.63 12.36 0.17
CA LEU A 177 -14.55 11.19 -0.70
C LEU A 177 -15.39 11.34 -1.98
N THR A 178 -16.58 11.95 -1.90
CA THR A 178 -17.51 12.03 -3.04
C THR A 178 -17.36 13.28 -3.89
N LYS A 179 -16.98 14.42 -3.30
CA LYS A 179 -16.82 15.68 -4.03
C LYS A 179 -15.46 15.81 -4.74
N ASN A 180 -14.48 15.02 -4.36
CA ASN A 180 -13.18 14.96 -5.03
C ASN A 180 -13.24 13.89 -6.15
N ASP A 181 -13.62 14.32 -7.35
CA ASP A 181 -13.73 13.43 -8.51
C ASP A 181 -12.41 12.74 -8.89
N GLN A 182 -11.26 13.44 -8.71
CA GLN A 182 -9.96 12.83 -8.98
C GLN A 182 -9.61 11.74 -7.96
N LEU A 183 -9.97 11.93 -6.69
CA LEU A 183 -9.85 10.89 -5.67
C LEU A 183 -10.69 9.65 -6.00
N LEU A 184 -11.95 9.83 -6.43
CA LEU A 184 -12.82 8.71 -6.81
C LEU A 184 -12.25 7.91 -7.99
N TRP A 185 -11.82 8.58 -9.05
CA TRP A 185 -11.27 7.90 -10.22
C TRP A 185 -9.93 7.22 -9.93
N THR A 186 -9.07 7.85 -9.12
CA THR A 186 -7.82 7.24 -8.64
C THR A 186 -8.12 6.01 -7.79
N THR A 187 -9.06 6.11 -6.86
CA THR A 187 -9.48 4.99 -6.00
C THR A 187 -9.97 3.80 -6.83
N LEU A 188 -10.81 4.06 -7.85
CA LEU A 188 -11.32 3.00 -8.72
C LEU A 188 -10.20 2.35 -9.55
N ALA A 189 -9.31 3.15 -10.14
CA ALA A 189 -8.17 2.64 -10.91
C ALA A 189 -7.22 1.81 -10.05
N MET A 190 -6.92 2.29 -8.83
CA MET A 190 -6.09 1.58 -7.84
C MET A 190 -6.74 0.28 -7.38
N SER A 191 -8.06 0.28 -7.14
CA SER A 191 -8.78 -0.92 -6.71
C SER A 191 -8.71 -2.02 -7.77
N LEU A 192 -8.93 -1.69 -9.03
CA LEU A 192 -8.84 -2.65 -10.13
C LEU A 192 -7.40 -3.20 -10.28
N PHE A 193 -6.41 -2.33 -10.25
CA PHE A 193 -5.01 -2.77 -10.26
C PHE A 193 -4.72 -3.72 -9.08
N ASN A 194 -5.17 -3.36 -7.87
CA ASN A 194 -4.89 -4.13 -6.67
C ASN A 194 -5.58 -5.50 -6.68
N ILE A 195 -6.81 -5.60 -7.19
CA ILE A 195 -7.49 -6.89 -7.40
C ILE A 195 -6.67 -7.77 -8.32
N GLY A 196 -6.18 -7.24 -9.44
CA GLY A 196 -5.32 -7.98 -10.37
C GLY A 196 -4.01 -8.45 -9.70
N TYR A 197 -3.32 -7.54 -9.00
CA TYR A 197 -2.09 -7.84 -8.27
C TYR A 197 -2.28 -8.93 -7.21
N MET A 198 -3.28 -8.77 -6.34
CA MET A 198 -3.56 -9.72 -5.27
C MET A 198 -4.01 -11.08 -5.80
N SER A 199 -4.78 -11.11 -6.91
CA SER A 199 -5.19 -12.37 -7.54
C SER A 199 -3.99 -13.15 -8.06
N THR A 200 -3.01 -12.50 -8.69
CA THR A 200 -1.78 -13.15 -9.12
C THR A 200 -1.00 -13.74 -7.95
N THR A 201 -0.83 -12.98 -6.88
CA THR A 201 -0.05 -13.45 -5.71
C THR A 201 -0.74 -14.56 -4.95
N THR A 202 -2.06 -14.52 -4.77
CA THR A 202 -2.81 -15.57 -4.06
C THR A 202 -2.93 -16.86 -4.86
N MET A 203 -2.99 -16.79 -6.19
CA MET A 203 -3.10 -17.96 -7.06
C MET A 203 -1.75 -18.59 -7.41
N ALA A 204 -0.62 -17.90 -7.19
CA ALA A 204 0.71 -18.37 -7.59
C ALA A 204 1.08 -19.74 -7.01
N ILE A 205 0.72 -20.03 -5.76
CA ILE A 205 0.97 -21.32 -5.13
C ILE A 205 0.21 -22.46 -5.82
N TYR A 206 -1.03 -22.22 -6.23
CA TYR A 206 -1.87 -23.21 -6.94
C TYR A 206 -1.36 -23.43 -8.35
N TYR A 207 -0.87 -22.40 -9.04
CA TYR A 207 -0.22 -22.52 -10.32
C TYR A 207 1.03 -23.40 -10.25
N MET A 208 1.91 -23.16 -9.27
CA MET A 208 3.12 -23.97 -9.08
C MET A 208 2.80 -25.41 -8.73
N GLN A 209 1.75 -25.64 -7.93
CA GLN A 209 1.34 -26.98 -7.52
C GLN A 209 0.65 -27.77 -8.65
N TYR A 210 -0.29 -27.16 -9.37
CA TYR A 210 -1.22 -27.87 -10.26
C TYR A 210 -0.96 -27.68 -11.75
N VAL A 211 -0.27 -26.61 -12.15
CA VAL A 211 0.06 -26.37 -13.57
C VAL A 211 1.52 -26.70 -13.84
N TYR A 212 2.43 -26.18 -12.99
CA TYR A 212 3.85 -26.50 -13.10
C TYR A 212 4.18 -27.90 -12.57
N GLY A 213 3.42 -28.42 -11.61
CA GLY A 213 3.57 -29.76 -11.06
C GLY A 213 4.57 -29.88 -9.91
N ASN A 214 5.13 -28.77 -9.40
CA ASN A 214 6.05 -28.79 -8.27
C ASN A 214 5.81 -27.62 -7.31
N LYS A 215 5.21 -27.91 -6.16
CA LYS A 215 4.86 -26.90 -5.13
C LYS A 215 6.10 -26.25 -4.51
N ASP A 216 7.22 -26.97 -4.38
CA ASP A 216 8.43 -26.44 -3.72
C ASP A 216 9.06 -25.31 -4.54
N MET A 217 8.84 -25.28 -5.86
CA MET A 217 9.27 -24.19 -6.71
C MET A 217 8.55 -22.86 -6.44
N TYR A 218 7.46 -22.88 -5.65
CA TYR A 218 6.83 -21.64 -5.17
C TYR A 218 7.80 -20.80 -4.32
N ALA A 219 8.62 -21.41 -3.48
CA ALA A 219 9.64 -20.69 -2.70
C ALA A 219 10.66 -19.98 -3.60
N VAL A 220 11.10 -20.63 -4.68
CA VAL A 220 11.99 -20.04 -5.68
C VAL A 220 11.29 -18.85 -6.37
N LEU A 221 10.05 -19.02 -6.78
CA LEU A 221 9.27 -17.94 -7.39
C LEU A 221 9.09 -16.76 -6.43
N ALA A 222 8.77 -17.02 -5.16
CA ALA A 222 8.63 -15.99 -4.13
C ALA A 222 9.94 -15.21 -3.91
N ALA A 223 11.09 -15.88 -3.91
CA ALA A 223 12.40 -15.24 -3.84
C ALA A 223 12.67 -14.32 -5.06
N VAL A 224 12.35 -14.79 -6.27
CA VAL A 224 12.47 -13.99 -7.51
C VAL A 224 11.56 -12.77 -7.42
N VAL A 225 10.33 -12.92 -6.98
CA VAL A 225 9.36 -11.83 -6.80
C VAL A 225 9.89 -10.79 -5.80
N GLY A 226 10.39 -11.23 -4.65
CA GLY A 226 10.98 -10.36 -3.63
C GLY A 226 12.17 -9.56 -4.16
N MET A 227 13.10 -10.21 -4.85
CA MET A 227 14.24 -9.54 -5.49
C MET A 227 13.79 -8.55 -6.56
N ALA A 228 12.82 -8.93 -7.40
CA ALA A 228 12.28 -8.06 -8.44
C ALA A 228 11.68 -6.77 -7.86
N GLN A 229 10.91 -6.89 -6.79
CA GLN A 229 10.28 -5.74 -6.12
C GLN A 229 11.34 -4.81 -5.49
N LEU A 230 12.32 -5.35 -4.77
CA LEU A 230 13.41 -4.55 -4.20
C LEU A 230 14.22 -3.84 -5.28
N LEU A 231 14.59 -4.55 -6.35
CA LEU A 231 15.29 -3.98 -7.49
C LEU A 231 14.47 -2.85 -8.13
N ALA A 232 13.18 -3.09 -8.35
CA ALA A 232 12.27 -2.09 -8.92
C ALA A 232 12.24 -0.80 -8.10
N LEU A 233 12.18 -0.88 -6.76
CA LEU A 233 12.16 0.28 -5.89
C LEU A 233 13.46 1.10 -5.97
N VAL A 234 14.61 0.43 -6.09
CA VAL A 234 15.91 1.09 -6.25
C VAL A 234 16.02 1.80 -7.60
N ILE A 235 15.63 1.14 -8.70
CA ILE A 235 15.74 1.72 -10.04
C ILE A 235 14.64 2.74 -10.36
N PHE A 236 13.50 2.69 -9.66
CA PHE A 236 12.36 3.60 -9.86
C PHE A 236 12.77 5.07 -9.84
N GLN A 237 13.62 5.47 -8.89
CA GLN A 237 14.08 6.85 -8.77
C GLN A 237 14.85 7.34 -10.00
N SER A 238 15.58 6.45 -10.68
CA SER A 238 16.33 6.78 -11.90
C SER A 238 15.39 7.02 -13.07
N PHE A 239 14.32 6.25 -13.16
CA PHE A 239 13.29 6.41 -14.20
C PHE A 239 12.40 7.62 -13.93
N SER A 240 11.97 7.82 -12.69
CA SER A 240 11.13 8.96 -12.27
C SER A 240 11.81 10.32 -12.52
N LYS A 241 13.16 10.40 -12.46
CA LYS A 241 13.90 11.62 -12.82
C LYS A 241 13.90 11.94 -14.31
N ARG A 242 13.77 10.93 -15.16
CA ARG A 242 13.94 11.05 -16.63
C ARG A 242 12.63 11.08 -17.40
N MET A 243 11.56 10.55 -16.80
CA MET A 243 10.28 10.37 -17.47
C MET A 243 9.14 11.00 -16.64
N PRO A 244 8.15 11.63 -17.30
CA PRO A 244 6.92 12.06 -16.62
C PRO A 244 6.14 10.84 -16.10
N ARG A 245 5.41 11.02 -15.00
CA ARG A 245 4.69 9.94 -14.29
C ARG A 245 3.74 9.16 -15.19
N GLU A 246 3.07 9.83 -16.11
CA GLU A 246 2.13 9.19 -17.08
C GLU A 246 2.84 8.21 -18.01
N LYS A 247 4.01 8.60 -18.55
CA LYS A 247 4.81 7.73 -19.42
C LYS A 247 5.42 6.58 -18.63
N LEU A 248 5.80 6.84 -17.38
CA LEU A 248 6.31 5.80 -16.50
C LEU A 248 5.24 4.77 -16.14
N TYR A 249 3.98 5.22 -15.93
CA TYR A 249 2.85 4.31 -15.71
C TYR A 249 2.55 3.46 -16.96
N LEU A 250 2.59 4.05 -18.16
CA LEU A 250 2.46 3.31 -19.40
C LEU A 250 3.57 2.25 -19.55
N LEU A 251 4.83 2.65 -19.33
CA LEU A 251 5.98 1.72 -19.39
C LEU A 251 5.80 0.56 -18.41
N ALA A 252 5.44 0.86 -17.16
CA ALA A 252 5.20 -0.15 -16.13
C ALA A 252 4.06 -1.10 -16.53
N THR A 253 2.97 -0.58 -17.10
CA THR A 253 1.86 -1.39 -17.59
C THR A 253 2.30 -2.31 -18.75
N ILE A 254 3.09 -1.79 -19.70
CA ILE A 254 3.63 -2.58 -20.80
C ILE A 254 4.55 -3.72 -20.28
N LEU A 255 5.42 -3.42 -19.29
CA LEU A 255 6.27 -4.44 -18.67
C LEU A 255 5.42 -5.56 -18.04
N VAL A 256 4.36 -5.20 -17.32
CA VAL A 256 3.44 -6.18 -16.73
C VAL A 256 2.78 -7.05 -17.82
N MET A 257 2.33 -6.44 -18.90
CA MET A 257 1.69 -7.18 -20.01
C MET A 257 2.67 -8.15 -20.68
N ILE A 258 3.90 -7.71 -20.95
CA ILE A 258 4.97 -8.57 -21.50
C ILE A 258 5.25 -9.73 -20.53
N GLY A 259 5.35 -9.44 -19.22
CA GLY A 259 5.57 -10.46 -18.21
C GLY A 259 4.47 -11.52 -18.17
N TYR A 260 3.19 -11.12 -18.22
CA TYR A 260 2.07 -12.06 -18.30
C TYR A 260 2.06 -12.85 -19.60
N ALA A 261 2.41 -12.24 -20.72
CA ALA A 261 2.54 -12.96 -21.99
C ALA A 261 3.64 -14.03 -21.93
N ILE A 262 4.83 -13.71 -21.42
CA ILE A 262 5.90 -14.69 -21.20
C ILE A 262 5.43 -15.80 -20.25
N PHE A 263 4.80 -15.45 -19.13
CA PHE A 263 4.31 -16.41 -18.14
C PHE A 263 3.26 -17.35 -18.72
N PHE A 264 2.40 -16.85 -19.62
CA PHE A 264 1.37 -17.66 -20.29
C PHE A 264 1.94 -18.79 -21.14
N PHE A 265 3.07 -18.55 -21.81
CA PHE A 265 3.74 -19.53 -22.67
C PHE A 265 4.84 -20.34 -21.96
N ALA A 266 5.12 -20.07 -20.68
CA ALA A 266 6.24 -20.63 -19.94
C ALA A 266 5.97 -21.98 -19.27
N GLU A 267 4.96 -22.74 -19.69
CA GLU A 267 4.31 -23.89 -19.02
C GLU A 267 5.26 -24.86 -18.29
N VAL A 268 6.44 -25.16 -18.86
CA VAL A 268 7.36 -26.21 -18.35
C VAL A 268 8.71 -25.66 -17.92
N SER A 269 9.01 -24.39 -18.25
CA SER A 269 10.32 -23.79 -17.96
C SER A 269 10.28 -22.85 -16.76
N ILE A 270 10.87 -23.27 -15.64
CA ILE A 270 11.02 -22.41 -14.45
C ILE A 270 11.76 -21.11 -14.74
N ILE A 271 12.71 -21.13 -15.71
CA ILE A 271 13.46 -19.94 -16.12
C ILE A 271 12.54 -18.93 -16.80
N LEU A 272 11.67 -19.38 -17.72
CA LEU A 272 10.70 -18.49 -18.37
C LEU A 272 9.66 -17.98 -17.39
N ILE A 273 9.19 -18.82 -16.44
CA ILE A 273 8.32 -18.40 -15.33
C ILE A 273 9.00 -17.31 -14.50
N ALA A 274 10.27 -17.50 -14.13
CA ALA A 274 11.04 -16.51 -13.37
C ALA A 274 11.24 -15.20 -14.14
N VAL A 275 11.54 -15.26 -15.43
CA VAL A 275 11.68 -14.07 -16.30
C VAL A 275 10.33 -13.34 -16.41
N GLY A 276 9.24 -14.07 -16.66
CA GLY A 276 7.89 -13.49 -16.69
C GLY A 276 7.54 -12.81 -15.35
N ALA A 277 7.83 -13.48 -14.23
CA ALA A 277 7.63 -12.92 -12.89
C ALA A 277 8.45 -11.65 -12.65
N LEU A 278 9.73 -11.60 -13.08
CA LEU A 278 10.55 -10.38 -12.99
C LEU A 278 9.88 -9.19 -13.67
N PHE A 279 9.41 -9.36 -14.91
CA PHE A 279 8.72 -8.29 -15.65
C PHE A 279 7.42 -7.87 -14.98
N ILE A 280 6.60 -8.84 -14.53
CA ILE A 280 5.34 -8.57 -13.83
C ILE A 280 5.62 -7.76 -12.56
N PHE A 281 6.49 -8.23 -11.68
CA PHE A 281 6.65 -7.65 -10.35
C PHE A 281 7.49 -6.37 -10.33
N ILE A 282 8.40 -6.17 -11.28
CA ILE A 282 9.05 -4.85 -11.49
C ILE A 282 8.00 -3.82 -11.93
N GLY A 283 7.20 -4.15 -12.94
CA GLY A 283 6.15 -3.25 -13.42
C GLY A 283 5.10 -2.96 -12.34
N GLN A 284 4.66 -3.97 -11.58
CA GLN A 284 3.71 -3.80 -10.48
C GLN A 284 4.25 -2.92 -9.35
N ALA A 285 5.52 -3.06 -8.98
CA ALA A 285 6.15 -2.19 -7.97
C ALA A 285 6.18 -0.72 -8.43
N PHE A 286 6.45 -0.48 -9.71
CA PHE A 286 6.38 0.87 -10.29
C PHE A 286 4.96 1.44 -10.22
N ILE A 287 3.96 0.64 -10.59
CA ILE A 287 2.56 1.05 -10.54
C ILE A 287 2.12 1.36 -9.10
N GLN A 288 2.50 0.55 -8.12
CA GLN A 288 2.18 0.78 -6.71
C GLN A 288 2.74 2.12 -6.20
N LEU A 289 4.00 2.45 -6.56
CA LEU A 289 4.59 3.73 -6.20
C LEU A 289 3.87 4.90 -6.87
N LEU A 290 3.61 4.79 -8.18
CA LEU A 290 2.90 5.85 -8.92
C LEU A 290 1.50 6.07 -8.39
N MET A 291 0.78 5.02 -8.03
CA MET A 291 -0.56 5.13 -7.47
C MET A 291 -0.59 5.86 -6.14
N LEU A 292 0.40 5.60 -5.27
CA LEU A 292 0.55 6.37 -4.03
C LEU A 292 0.73 7.87 -4.33
N MET A 293 1.59 8.20 -5.30
CA MET A 293 1.84 9.59 -5.71
C MET A 293 0.61 10.25 -6.32
N PHE A 294 -0.15 9.53 -7.15
CA PHE A 294 -1.42 10.05 -7.69
C PHE A 294 -2.45 10.29 -6.59
N LEU A 295 -2.49 9.42 -5.58
CA LEU A 295 -3.36 9.60 -4.43
C LEU A 295 -2.97 10.85 -3.62
N GLU A 296 -1.67 11.06 -3.41
CA GLU A 296 -1.15 12.26 -2.74
C GLU A 296 -1.52 13.54 -3.49
N ASP A 297 -1.41 13.57 -4.83
CA ASP A 297 -1.75 14.73 -5.65
C ASP A 297 -3.26 15.07 -5.57
N THR A 298 -4.12 14.09 -5.26
CA THR A 298 -5.55 14.36 -5.05
C THR A 298 -5.85 15.13 -3.76
N ILE A 299 -4.90 15.23 -2.83
CA ILE A 299 -5.03 16.02 -1.59
C ILE A 299 -5.05 17.50 -1.94
N GLU A 300 -4.05 17.95 -2.70
CA GLU A 300 -3.95 19.35 -3.14
C GLU A 300 -5.11 19.71 -4.09
N TYR A 301 -5.48 18.79 -4.99
CA TYR A 301 -6.65 18.99 -5.85
C TYR A 301 -7.94 19.15 -5.04
N GLY A 302 -8.13 18.32 -4.01
CA GLY A 302 -9.27 18.42 -3.10
C GLY A 302 -9.32 19.75 -2.35
N GLN A 303 -8.17 20.23 -1.85
CA GLN A 303 -8.04 21.52 -1.22
C GLN A 303 -8.36 22.66 -2.20
N TRP A 304 -7.77 22.64 -3.40
CA TRP A 304 -8.00 23.64 -4.44
C TRP A 304 -9.45 23.73 -4.88
N LYS A 305 -10.13 22.57 -5.02
CA LYS A 305 -11.51 22.50 -5.51
C LYS A 305 -12.55 22.74 -4.43
N ASN A 306 -12.35 22.19 -3.24
CA ASN A 306 -13.35 22.15 -2.17
C ASN A 306 -13.01 23.06 -0.97
N GLY A 307 -11.84 23.72 -0.97
CA GLY A 307 -11.39 24.59 0.12
C GLY A 307 -10.95 23.84 1.38
N LYS A 308 -10.97 22.50 1.40
CA LYS A 308 -10.63 21.68 2.58
C LYS A 308 -9.50 20.71 2.26
N ARG A 309 -8.46 20.74 3.10
CA ARG A 309 -7.35 19.79 3.02
C ARG A 309 -7.58 18.63 3.99
N SER A 310 -7.68 17.41 3.46
CA SER A 310 -7.96 16.19 4.23
C SER A 310 -6.97 15.10 3.85
N GLU A 311 -5.74 15.20 4.38
CA GLU A 311 -4.63 14.29 4.06
C GLU A 311 -4.93 12.86 4.53
N SER A 312 -5.28 12.72 5.81
CA SER A 312 -5.45 11.41 6.44
C SER A 312 -6.68 10.68 5.92
N ILE A 313 -7.78 11.40 5.62
CA ILE A 313 -8.97 10.79 5.00
C ILE A 313 -8.63 10.30 3.59
N THR A 314 -7.92 11.10 2.80
CA THR A 314 -7.52 10.73 1.44
C THR A 314 -6.61 9.51 1.45
N LEU A 315 -5.60 9.49 2.33
CA LEU A 315 -4.64 8.39 2.39
C LEU A 315 -5.19 7.13 3.07
N SER A 316 -6.24 7.23 3.91
CA SER A 316 -6.93 6.07 4.47
C SER A 316 -7.64 5.22 3.39
N VAL A 317 -7.85 5.78 2.20
CA VAL A 317 -8.36 5.03 1.04
C VAL A 317 -7.38 3.93 0.59
N GLN A 318 -6.07 4.11 0.76
CA GLN A 318 -5.08 3.11 0.34
C GLN A 318 -5.19 1.77 1.10
N PRO A 319 -5.17 1.72 2.44
CA PRO A 319 -5.39 0.46 3.15
C PRO A 319 -6.78 -0.12 2.90
N LEU A 320 -7.82 0.70 2.76
CA LEU A 320 -9.16 0.26 2.36
C LEU A 320 -9.14 -0.49 1.01
N ILE A 321 -8.48 0.07 -0.01
CA ILE A 321 -8.31 -0.57 -1.32
C ILE A 321 -7.56 -1.90 -1.18
N ASN A 322 -6.51 -1.97 -0.36
CA ASN A 322 -5.76 -3.20 -0.14
C ASN A 322 -6.62 -4.30 0.49
N LYS A 323 -7.43 -3.95 1.49
CA LYS A 323 -8.35 -4.90 2.16
C LYS A 323 -9.45 -5.38 1.22
N ILE A 324 -10.07 -4.49 0.45
CA ILE A 324 -11.07 -4.84 -0.57
C ILE A 324 -10.44 -5.72 -1.66
N GLY A 325 -9.26 -5.33 -2.17
CA GLY A 325 -8.53 -6.10 -3.17
C GLY A 325 -8.21 -7.51 -2.70
N GLY A 326 -7.74 -7.66 -1.45
CA GLY A 326 -7.49 -8.96 -0.83
C GLY A 326 -8.75 -9.82 -0.68
N ALA A 327 -9.86 -9.23 -0.23
CA ALA A 327 -11.13 -9.94 -0.06
C ALA A 327 -11.70 -10.43 -1.42
N VAL A 328 -11.71 -9.54 -2.42
CA VAL A 328 -12.16 -9.89 -3.78
C VAL A 328 -11.27 -10.96 -4.40
N SER A 329 -9.94 -10.84 -4.25
CA SER A 329 -8.97 -11.81 -4.75
C SER A 329 -9.15 -13.19 -4.10
N MET A 330 -9.43 -13.27 -2.80
CA MET A 330 -9.76 -14.53 -2.13
C MET A 330 -11.05 -15.15 -2.68
N GLY A 331 -12.07 -14.34 -2.95
CA GLY A 331 -13.30 -14.80 -3.60
C GLY A 331 -13.04 -15.36 -5.00
N ILE A 332 -12.28 -14.65 -5.82
CA ILE A 332 -11.87 -15.09 -7.16
C ILE A 332 -11.05 -16.40 -7.07
N THR A 333 -10.12 -16.50 -6.12
CA THR A 333 -9.33 -17.72 -5.90
C THR A 333 -10.22 -18.90 -5.52
N SER A 334 -11.22 -18.68 -4.66
CA SER A 334 -12.19 -19.73 -4.30
C SER A 334 -13.01 -20.20 -5.51
N LEU A 335 -13.45 -19.28 -6.38
CA LEU A 335 -14.14 -19.64 -7.62
C LEU A 335 -13.22 -20.41 -8.58
N MET A 336 -11.95 -20.01 -8.68
CA MET A 336 -10.95 -20.74 -9.47
C MET A 336 -10.82 -22.18 -8.98
N LEU A 337 -10.71 -22.42 -7.67
CA LEU A 337 -10.60 -23.76 -7.09
C LEU A 337 -11.83 -24.61 -7.40
N VAL A 338 -13.04 -24.06 -7.27
CA VAL A 338 -14.29 -24.76 -7.59
C VAL A 338 -14.36 -25.11 -9.07
N TRP A 339 -14.09 -24.16 -9.97
CA TRP A 339 -14.18 -24.39 -11.41
C TRP A 339 -13.09 -25.29 -11.96
N SER A 340 -11.92 -25.34 -11.33
CA SER A 340 -10.84 -26.25 -11.67
C SER A 340 -11.02 -27.67 -11.07
N GLY A 341 -12.02 -27.87 -10.19
CA GLY A 341 -12.25 -29.14 -9.50
C GLY A 341 -11.22 -29.45 -8.42
N ILE A 342 -10.48 -28.45 -7.96
CA ILE A 342 -9.45 -28.63 -6.91
C ILE A 342 -10.11 -28.59 -5.53
N LYS A 343 -9.90 -29.65 -4.75
CA LYS A 343 -10.19 -29.69 -3.31
C LYS A 343 -8.87 -29.62 -2.57
N VAL A 344 -8.65 -28.51 -1.88
CA VAL A 344 -7.37 -28.26 -1.17
C VAL A 344 -7.12 -29.35 -0.12
N GLY A 345 -5.96 -29.98 -0.19
CA GLY A 345 -5.57 -31.07 0.73
C GLY A 345 -6.01 -32.49 0.29
N GLU A 346 -6.96 -32.61 -0.65
CA GLU A 346 -7.46 -33.90 -1.14
C GLU A 346 -7.01 -34.20 -2.57
N THR A 347 -6.93 -33.18 -3.43
CA THR A 347 -6.60 -33.34 -4.85
C THR A 347 -5.09 -33.44 -5.03
N ALA A 348 -4.59 -34.57 -5.52
CA ALA A 348 -3.19 -34.70 -5.93
C ALA A 348 -2.91 -33.86 -7.18
N ALA A 349 -1.69 -33.33 -7.31
CA ALA A 349 -1.31 -32.49 -8.45
C ALA A 349 -1.49 -33.21 -9.80
N GLU A 350 -1.26 -34.51 -9.82
CA GLU A 350 -1.36 -35.37 -11.02
C GLU A 350 -2.80 -35.73 -11.39
N SER A 351 -3.76 -35.53 -10.49
CA SER A 351 -5.17 -35.91 -10.71
C SER A 351 -6.04 -34.80 -11.29
N ILE A 352 -5.51 -33.60 -11.47
CA ILE A 352 -6.26 -32.49 -12.05
C ILE A 352 -6.43 -32.66 -13.55
N SER A 353 -7.64 -32.41 -14.06
CA SER A 353 -7.92 -32.48 -15.49
C SER A 353 -7.21 -31.37 -16.27
N ALA A 354 -6.94 -31.59 -17.55
CA ALA A 354 -6.37 -30.57 -18.45
C ALA A 354 -7.24 -29.29 -18.48
N SER A 355 -8.56 -29.43 -18.41
CA SER A 355 -9.48 -28.30 -18.29
C SER A 355 -9.31 -27.55 -16.96
N GLY A 356 -9.08 -28.26 -15.85
CA GLY A 356 -8.82 -27.65 -14.54
C GLY A 356 -7.49 -26.88 -14.54
N GLN A 357 -6.42 -27.43 -15.11
CA GLN A 357 -5.13 -26.74 -15.26
C GLN A 357 -5.27 -25.46 -16.11
N PHE A 358 -6.01 -25.54 -17.21
CA PHE A 358 -6.29 -24.40 -18.06
C PHE A 358 -7.08 -23.31 -17.33
N THR A 359 -8.05 -23.71 -16.49
CA THR A 359 -8.81 -22.76 -15.64
C THR A 359 -7.90 -22.02 -14.66
N VAL A 360 -7.01 -22.74 -13.97
CA VAL A 360 -6.03 -22.11 -13.06
C VAL A 360 -5.15 -21.12 -13.82
N LYS A 361 -4.63 -21.52 -14.99
CA LYS A 361 -3.80 -20.67 -15.86
C LYS A 361 -4.54 -19.42 -16.33
N LEU A 362 -5.78 -19.57 -16.80
CA LEU A 362 -6.59 -18.45 -17.29
C LEU A 362 -6.94 -17.47 -16.16
N MET A 363 -7.36 -17.97 -15.01
CA MET A 363 -7.73 -17.11 -13.88
C MET A 363 -6.52 -16.40 -13.26
N MET A 364 -5.34 -17.03 -13.24
CA MET A 364 -4.13 -16.41 -12.69
C MET A 364 -3.47 -15.41 -13.64
N ILE A 365 -3.61 -15.57 -14.96
CA ILE A 365 -2.89 -14.78 -15.96
C ILE A 365 -3.82 -13.78 -16.65
N VAL A 366 -4.90 -14.27 -17.26
CA VAL A 366 -5.77 -13.42 -18.10
C VAL A 366 -6.64 -12.50 -17.27
N LEU A 367 -7.20 -12.98 -16.17
CA LEU A 367 -8.07 -12.17 -15.33
C LEU A 367 -7.33 -10.95 -14.70
N PRO A 368 -6.13 -11.08 -14.10
CA PRO A 368 -5.36 -9.94 -13.64
C PRO A 368 -5.02 -8.94 -14.76
N VAL A 369 -4.68 -9.42 -15.96
CA VAL A 369 -4.43 -8.56 -17.12
C VAL A 369 -5.65 -7.67 -17.41
N VAL A 370 -6.86 -8.25 -17.42
CA VAL A 370 -8.10 -7.48 -17.65
C VAL A 370 -8.29 -6.40 -16.59
N PHE A 371 -8.10 -6.72 -15.31
CA PHE A 371 -8.24 -5.75 -14.22
C PHE A 371 -7.18 -4.65 -14.26
N ILE A 372 -5.92 -5.00 -14.52
CA ILE A 372 -4.81 -4.04 -14.59
C ILE A 372 -5.00 -3.09 -15.79
N LEU A 373 -5.38 -3.63 -16.95
CA LEU A 373 -5.67 -2.81 -18.14
C LEU A 373 -6.89 -1.92 -17.93
N ALA A 374 -7.97 -2.42 -17.32
CA ALA A 374 -9.13 -1.61 -17.00
C ALA A 374 -8.77 -0.46 -16.04
N GLY A 375 -7.96 -0.72 -15.02
CA GLY A 375 -7.43 0.30 -14.11
C GLY A 375 -6.61 1.35 -14.85
N TYR A 376 -5.70 0.93 -15.74
CA TYR A 376 -4.91 1.84 -16.56
C TYR A 376 -5.79 2.70 -17.50
N ILE A 377 -6.78 2.12 -18.15
CA ILE A 377 -7.70 2.84 -19.05
C ILE A 377 -8.50 3.89 -18.28
N ILE A 378 -9.03 3.53 -17.10
CA ILE A 378 -9.75 4.50 -16.24
C ILE A 378 -8.83 5.65 -15.85
N TYR A 379 -7.61 5.35 -15.38
CA TYR A 379 -6.64 6.37 -15.09
C TYR A 379 -6.41 7.29 -16.31
N ARG A 380 -6.10 6.73 -17.46
CA ARG A 380 -5.80 7.51 -18.69
C ARG A 380 -6.94 8.37 -19.16
N CYS A 381 -8.20 7.93 -18.97
CA CYS A 381 -9.40 8.65 -19.43
C CYS A 381 -9.91 9.68 -18.42
N LYS A 382 -9.67 9.47 -17.12
CA LYS A 382 -10.36 10.23 -16.06
C LYS A 382 -9.43 11.02 -15.14
N PHE A 383 -8.17 10.62 -14.99
CA PHE A 383 -7.21 11.35 -14.20
C PHE A 383 -6.69 12.56 -14.98
N LYS A 384 -6.79 13.74 -14.37
CA LYS A 384 -6.49 15.02 -15.02
C LYS A 384 -5.30 15.75 -14.42
N ILE A 385 -4.77 15.28 -13.30
CA ILE A 385 -3.70 15.97 -12.56
C ILE A 385 -2.35 15.60 -13.19
N ASP A 386 -2.05 16.22 -14.33
CA ASP A 386 -0.72 16.21 -14.91
C ASP A 386 0.19 17.24 -14.20
N LYS A 387 1.44 17.32 -14.63
CA LYS A 387 2.41 18.23 -14.03
C LYS A 387 1.98 19.70 -14.14
N GLU A 388 1.45 20.11 -15.30
CA GLU A 388 1.02 21.50 -15.53
C GLU A 388 -0.17 21.87 -14.65
N MET A 389 -1.14 20.97 -14.54
CA MET A 389 -2.30 21.15 -13.65
C MET A 389 -1.88 21.18 -12.19
N TYR A 390 -0.96 20.29 -11.77
CA TYR A 390 -0.43 20.29 -10.41
C TYR A 390 0.28 21.62 -10.08
N ASP A 391 1.17 22.09 -10.94
CA ASP A 391 1.89 23.36 -10.76
C ASP A 391 0.90 24.54 -10.69
N ARG A 392 -0.18 24.53 -11.49
CA ARG A 392 -1.27 25.49 -11.42
C ARG A 392 -1.99 25.45 -10.08
N ILE A 393 -2.36 24.24 -9.60
CA ILE A 393 -3.02 24.06 -8.29
C ILE A 393 -2.17 24.65 -7.17
N ILE A 394 -0.88 24.35 -7.14
CA ILE A 394 0.05 24.87 -6.14
C ILE A 394 0.17 26.40 -6.22
N SER A 395 0.25 26.95 -7.44
CA SER A 395 0.28 28.42 -7.66
C SER A 395 -0.99 29.11 -7.15
N ASP A 396 -2.17 28.55 -7.49
CA ASP A 396 -3.47 29.11 -7.06
C ASP A 396 -3.61 29.04 -5.54
N LEU A 397 -3.19 27.95 -4.89
CA LEU A 397 -3.23 27.80 -3.43
C LEU A 397 -2.28 28.79 -2.73
N ARG A 398 -1.13 29.10 -3.35
CA ARG A 398 -0.22 30.14 -2.86
C ARG A 398 -0.85 31.54 -2.96
N VAL A 399 -1.48 31.86 -4.09
CA VAL A 399 -2.17 33.15 -4.30
C VAL A 399 -3.32 33.33 -3.30
N ARG A 400 -4.05 32.26 -2.99
CA ARG A 400 -5.11 32.27 -1.97
C ARG A 400 -4.58 32.37 -0.52
N GLY A 401 -3.26 32.28 -0.32
CA GLY A 401 -2.64 32.25 1.01
C GLY A 401 -2.93 30.97 1.80
N GLU A 402 -3.34 29.89 1.12
CA GLU A 402 -3.63 28.59 1.70
C GLU A 402 -2.36 27.70 1.79
N LEU A 403 -1.28 28.12 1.13
CA LEU A 403 0.01 27.48 1.10
C LEU A 403 1.10 28.54 1.33
N HIS A 404 1.95 28.34 2.34
CA HIS A 404 3.10 29.22 2.55
C HIS A 404 4.28 28.79 1.67
N ALA A 405 5.00 29.76 1.10
CA ALA A 405 6.19 29.50 0.29
C ALA A 405 7.29 28.80 1.11
N GLU A 406 7.96 27.81 0.52
CA GLU A 406 9.19 27.29 1.13
C GLU A 406 10.29 28.37 1.15
N PRO A 407 11.15 28.42 2.17
CA PRO A 407 12.22 29.44 2.27
C PRO A 407 13.14 29.49 1.05
N ALA A 408 13.35 28.35 0.38
CA ALA A 408 14.14 28.27 -0.87
C ALA A 408 13.47 28.96 -2.06
N ASP A 409 12.14 28.93 -2.16
CA ASP A 409 11.38 29.56 -3.26
C ASP A 409 11.41 31.09 -3.14
N VAL A 410 11.52 31.62 -1.91
CA VAL A 410 11.61 33.07 -1.67
C VAL A 410 12.94 33.63 -2.17
N VAL A 411 14.02 32.87 -2.10
CA VAL A 411 15.34 33.28 -2.59
C VAL A 411 15.35 33.38 -4.11
N GLU A 412 14.76 32.41 -4.82
CA GLU A 412 14.72 32.43 -6.29
C GLU A 412 13.83 33.54 -6.87
N VAL A 413 12.67 33.79 -6.26
CA VAL A 413 11.77 34.89 -6.65
C VAL A 413 12.41 36.25 -6.35
N THR A 414 13.12 36.38 -5.22
CA THR A 414 13.78 37.64 -4.86
C THR A 414 14.97 37.94 -5.77
N GLU A 415 15.71 36.93 -6.21
CA GLU A 415 16.78 37.10 -7.20
C GLU A 415 16.23 37.45 -8.59
N THR A 416 15.15 36.80 -9.03
CA THR A 416 14.52 37.08 -10.32
C THR A 416 13.90 38.48 -10.38
N VAL A 417 13.31 38.93 -9.28
CA VAL A 417 12.77 40.30 -9.17
C VAL A 417 13.90 41.34 -9.07
N ARG A 418 14.97 41.09 -8.34
CA ARG A 418 16.16 41.96 -8.28
C ARG A 418 16.82 42.09 -9.64
N VAL A 419 16.95 41.02 -10.42
CA VAL A 419 17.55 41.05 -11.77
C VAL A 419 16.67 41.85 -12.74
N LYS A 420 15.34 41.89 -12.56
CA LYS A 420 14.45 42.73 -13.38
C LYS A 420 14.53 44.21 -13.00
N ILE A 421 14.61 44.53 -11.71
CA ILE A 421 14.67 45.94 -11.25
C ILE A 421 16.03 46.59 -11.53
N THR A 422 17.11 45.80 -11.66
CA THR A 422 18.46 46.32 -12.02
C THR A 422 18.67 46.44 -13.53
N LYS A 423 17.70 46.03 -14.37
CA LYS A 423 17.76 46.17 -15.84
C LYS A 423 16.80 47.20 -16.40
N GLU A 424 15.99 47.86 -15.57
CA GLU A 424 15.24 49.08 -15.86
C GLU A 424 15.97 50.28 -15.23
#